data_e70b5cd66422e164038734f622353378
#
_entry.id   e70b5cd66422e164038734f622353378
#
_cell.length_a   1.000
_cell.length_b   1.000
_cell.length_c   1.000
_cell.angle_alpha   90.00
_cell.angle_beta   90.00
_cell.angle_gamma   90.00
#
_symmetry.space_group_name_H-M   'P 1'
#
loop_
_entity.id
_entity.type
_entity.pdbx_description
1 polymer ?
#
loop_
_entity_poly.entity_id
_entity_poly.type
_entity_poly.pdbx_seq_one_letter_code
_entity_poly.pdbx_strand_id
1 'polypeptide(L)'
;PAVAITDTGNMFAALEFSEIISKSGIQPIIGCQLNLKYDFVDNKTTPKPIVLLAKDDTGYKNLIKLSSLNYLDHVEVEPHIDMINLETYSEGLICLSGAVDGPLGQTILNCPSGKDKVLIDQFLKIFGDRFYIEIQRHPTHQGNGTLDELKTEPRFLELAFSNDIPIVAT
;
A
#
# COMPACT_ATOMS: atom_id res chain seq x y z
N PRO A 1 3.01 -9.22 21.09
CA PRO A 1 2.05 -8.66 20.13
C PRO A 1 2.62 -7.36 19.54
N ALA A 2 2.17 -6.99 18.33
CA ALA A 2 2.54 -5.78 17.65
C ALA A 2 1.28 -5.11 17.06
N VAL A 3 1.33 -3.80 16.85
CA VAL A 3 0.25 -3.04 16.19
C VAL A 3 0.86 -1.93 15.33
N ALA A 4 0.29 -1.72 14.15
CA ALA A 4 0.71 -0.70 13.22
C ALA A 4 -0.16 0.56 13.30
N ILE A 5 0.45 1.73 13.04
CA ILE A 5 -0.24 2.96 12.70
C ILE A 5 0.07 3.30 11.24
N THR A 6 -0.96 3.65 10.46
CA THR A 6 -0.85 3.94 9.02
C THR A 6 -1.72 5.13 8.64
N ASP A 7 -1.44 6.30 9.22
CA ASP A 7 -2.15 7.53 8.90
C ASP A 7 -2.05 7.86 7.41
N THR A 8 -3.09 8.46 6.86
CA THR A 8 -3.14 8.82 5.45
C THR A 8 -2.34 10.09 5.17
N GLY A 9 -1.34 9.98 4.31
CA GLY A 9 -0.54 11.09 3.82
C GLY A 9 0.46 11.69 4.81
N ASN A 10 0.50 11.24 6.05
CA ASN A 10 1.36 11.83 7.07
C ASN A 10 1.77 10.82 8.15
N MET A 11 2.67 11.25 9.04
CA MET A 11 3.18 10.45 10.17
C MET A 11 3.07 11.22 11.49
N PHE A 12 2.07 12.10 11.65
CA PHE A 12 2.01 13.01 12.78
C PHE A 12 1.83 12.31 14.14
N ALA A 13 1.06 11.22 14.18
CA ALA A 13 0.84 10.47 15.39
C ALA A 13 1.96 9.44 15.72
N ALA A 14 2.96 9.26 14.86
CA ALA A 14 3.96 8.19 14.97
C ALA A 14 4.71 8.21 16.31
N LEU A 15 5.15 9.39 16.79
CA LEU A 15 5.90 9.51 18.05
C LEU A 15 5.02 9.18 19.26
N GLU A 16 3.87 9.83 19.39
CA GLU A 16 2.95 9.60 20.50
C GLU A 16 2.46 8.15 20.54
N PHE A 17 2.09 7.60 19.39
CA PHE A 17 1.70 6.20 19.26
C PHE A 17 2.82 5.27 19.73
N SER A 18 4.05 5.47 19.26
CA SER A 18 5.18 4.61 19.63
C SER A 18 5.46 4.62 21.13
N GLU A 19 5.39 5.78 21.77
CA GLU A 19 5.58 5.93 23.22
C GLU A 19 4.49 5.23 24.04
N ILE A 20 3.22 5.42 23.67
CA ILE A 20 2.07 4.84 24.39
C ILE A 20 2.09 3.32 24.26
N ILE A 21 2.25 2.81 23.03
CA ILE A 21 2.18 1.39 22.73
C ILE A 21 3.36 0.64 23.35
N SER A 22 4.58 1.20 23.29
CA SER A 22 5.76 0.59 23.91
C SER A 22 5.62 0.49 25.44
N LYS A 23 5.04 1.50 26.11
CA LYS A 23 4.76 1.47 27.55
C LYS A 23 3.77 0.37 27.94
N SER A 24 2.92 -0.04 27.00
CA SER A 24 1.97 -1.15 27.18
C SER A 24 2.57 -2.54 26.86
N GLY A 25 3.87 -2.62 26.57
CA GLY A 25 4.55 -3.87 26.22
C GLY A 25 4.18 -4.42 24.83
N ILE A 26 3.66 -3.57 23.94
CA ILE A 26 3.30 -3.90 22.57
C ILE A 26 4.31 -3.24 21.63
N GLN A 27 4.77 -3.95 20.60
CA GLN A 27 5.67 -3.39 19.62
C GLN A 27 4.90 -2.45 18.65
N PRO A 28 5.26 -1.16 18.58
CA PRO A 28 4.72 -0.28 17.57
C PRO A 28 5.36 -0.56 16.20
N ILE A 29 4.55 -0.54 15.15
CA ILE A 29 5.00 -0.56 13.77
C ILE A 29 4.57 0.77 13.14
N ILE A 30 5.54 1.52 12.62
CA ILE A 30 5.26 2.81 12.00
C ILE A 30 5.08 2.63 10.51
N GLY A 31 3.97 3.14 9.99
CA GLY A 31 3.63 3.13 8.59
C GLY A 31 2.96 4.42 8.15
N CYS A 32 2.64 4.48 6.88
CA CYS A 32 1.88 5.57 6.27
C CYS A 32 1.13 5.02 5.05
N GLN A 33 -0.12 5.43 4.88
CA GLN A 33 -0.85 5.24 3.64
C GLN A 33 -0.56 6.41 2.72
N LEU A 34 0.00 6.13 1.54
CA LEU A 34 0.32 7.12 0.51
C LEU A 34 -0.41 6.80 -0.78
N ASN A 35 -0.80 7.82 -1.53
CA ASN A 35 -1.35 7.64 -2.85
C ASN A 35 -0.22 7.46 -3.85
N LEU A 36 -0.28 6.40 -4.64
CA LEU A 36 0.67 6.08 -5.70
C LEU A 36 0.05 6.39 -7.06
N LYS A 37 0.74 7.22 -7.85
CA LYS A 37 0.46 7.38 -9.26
C LYS A 37 1.21 6.33 -10.06
N TYR A 38 0.46 5.58 -10.88
CA TYR A 38 1.00 4.53 -11.74
C TYR A 38 0.39 4.67 -13.14
N ASP A 39 1.24 4.57 -14.17
CA ASP A 39 0.83 4.77 -15.56
C ASP A 39 0.61 3.44 -16.27
N PHE A 40 -0.66 3.08 -16.52
CA PHE A 40 -1.00 1.98 -17.43
C PHE A 40 -1.93 2.37 -18.56
N VAL A 41 -2.65 3.48 -18.44
CA VAL A 41 -3.61 3.93 -19.47
C VAL A 41 -3.67 5.47 -19.48
N ASP A 42 -3.26 6.07 -20.59
CA ASP A 42 -3.55 7.46 -20.98
C ASP A 42 -3.53 8.53 -19.88
N ASN A 43 -2.41 8.75 -19.20
CA ASN A 43 -2.11 9.95 -18.35
C ASN A 43 -3.26 10.49 -17.46
N LYS A 44 -4.29 9.68 -17.14
CA LYS A 44 -5.50 10.09 -16.41
C LYS A 44 -5.82 9.20 -15.19
N THR A 45 -4.94 8.32 -14.78
CA THR A 45 -5.20 7.52 -13.58
C THR A 45 -5.09 8.38 -12.34
N THR A 46 -6.19 8.46 -11.59
CA THR A 46 -6.14 9.04 -10.23
C THR A 46 -5.21 8.21 -9.36
N PRO A 47 -4.36 8.84 -8.56
CA PRO A 47 -3.50 8.13 -7.60
C PRO A 47 -4.31 7.21 -6.70
N LYS A 48 -3.74 6.06 -6.30
CA LYS A 48 -4.42 5.03 -5.50
C LYS A 48 -3.62 4.68 -4.25
N PRO A 49 -4.28 4.40 -3.11
CA PRO A 49 -3.62 4.18 -1.85
C PRO A 49 -2.80 2.88 -1.85
N ILE A 50 -1.59 2.97 -1.30
CA ILE A 50 -0.78 1.83 -0.86
C ILE A 50 -0.41 2.05 0.59
N VAL A 51 -0.14 0.98 1.33
CA VAL A 51 0.33 1.09 2.71
C VAL A 51 1.81 0.70 2.77
N LEU A 52 2.62 1.58 3.35
CA LEU A 52 4.05 1.36 3.55
C LEU A 52 4.34 1.26 5.04
N LEU A 53 5.05 0.21 5.45
CA LEU A 53 5.45 -0.03 6.83
C LEU A 53 6.98 0.01 6.94
N ALA A 54 7.50 0.69 7.95
CA ALA A 54 8.93 0.70 8.22
C ALA A 54 9.34 -0.63 8.88
N LYS A 55 10.24 -1.38 8.23
CA LYS A 55 10.83 -2.61 8.75
C LYS A 55 12.01 -2.34 9.69
N ASP A 56 12.73 -1.25 9.43
CA ASP A 56 13.95 -0.86 10.13
C ASP A 56 14.16 0.68 10.06
N ASP A 57 15.28 1.17 10.63
CA ASP A 57 15.62 2.59 10.65
C ASP A 57 15.78 3.20 9.25
N THR A 58 16.26 2.42 8.28
CA THR A 58 16.38 2.86 6.88
C THR A 58 14.98 3.08 6.30
N GLY A 59 14.09 2.11 6.50
CA GLY A 59 12.70 2.20 6.08
C GLY A 59 11.98 3.39 6.73
N TYR A 60 12.20 3.64 8.02
CA TYR A 60 11.62 4.80 8.68
C TYR A 60 12.07 6.13 8.05
N LYS A 61 13.36 6.28 7.76
CA LYS A 61 13.90 7.47 7.08
C LYS A 61 13.35 7.62 5.67
N ASN A 62 13.22 6.52 4.93
CA ASN A 62 12.64 6.50 3.60
C ASN A 62 11.15 6.85 3.63
N LEU A 63 10.40 6.37 4.63
CA LEU A 63 9.00 6.69 4.82
C LEU A 63 8.80 8.20 5.06
N ILE A 64 9.67 8.83 5.88
CA ILE A 64 9.67 10.29 6.07
C ILE A 64 9.89 11.03 4.74
N LYS A 65 10.82 10.53 3.90
CA LYS A 65 11.08 11.13 2.57
C LYS A 65 9.87 11.02 1.66
N LEU A 66 9.29 9.83 1.54
CA LEU A 66 8.11 9.61 0.71
C LEU A 66 6.90 10.43 1.19
N SER A 67 6.67 10.51 2.51
CA SER A 67 5.62 11.35 3.09
C SER A 67 5.82 12.84 2.76
N SER A 68 7.08 13.32 2.71
CA SER A 68 7.39 14.68 2.30
C SER A 68 7.18 14.91 0.79
N LEU A 69 7.66 14.00 -0.05
CA LEU A 69 7.51 14.08 -1.51
C LEU A 69 6.05 14.04 -1.94
N ASN A 70 5.19 13.32 -1.21
CA ASN A 70 3.75 13.28 -1.43
C ASN A 70 3.11 14.68 -1.55
N TYR A 71 3.71 15.71 -0.94
CA TYR A 71 3.20 17.09 -0.96
C TYR A 71 4.10 18.05 -1.74
N LEU A 72 5.40 17.81 -1.81
CA LEU A 72 6.34 18.78 -2.36
C LEU A 72 6.41 18.75 -3.89
N ASP A 73 6.29 17.57 -4.49
CA ASP A 73 6.47 17.39 -5.93
C ASP A 73 5.20 17.73 -6.74
N HIS A 74 4.02 17.83 -6.09
CA HIS A 74 2.73 17.93 -6.74
C HIS A 74 1.80 18.96 -6.09
N VAL A 75 2.23 20.22 -6.02
CA VAL A 75 1.55 21.30 -5.26
C VAL A 75 0.15 21.65 -5.82
N GLU A 76 -0.10 21.42 -7.10
CA GLU A 76 -1.37 21.81 -7.76
C GLU A 76 -2.36 20.65 -7.97
N VAL A 77 -2.02 19.45 -7.53
CA VAL A 77 -2.83 18.23 -7.71
C VAL A 77 -2.99 17.46 -6.40
N GLU A 78 -3.83 16.44 -6.41
CA GLU A 78 -3.97 15.55 -5.25
C GLU A 78 -2.60 15.00 -4.80
N PRO A 79 -2.25 15.08 -3.50
CA PRO A 79 -0.97 14.58 -3.00
C PRO A 79 -0.73 13.11 -3.38
N HIS A 80 0.42 12.84 -3.98
CA HIS A 80 0.80 11.49 -4.40
C HIS A 80 2.32 11.34 -4.55
N ILE A 81 2.78 10.10 -4.63
CA ILE A 81 4.13 9.73 -5.03
C ILE A 81 4.09 9.00 -6.36
N ASP A 82 5.15 9.10 -7.14
CA ASP A 82 5.32 8.35 -8.39
C ASP A 82 6.05 7.02 -8.15
N MET A 83 5.98 6.11 -9.14
CA MET A 83 6.72 4.84 -9.09
C MET A 83 8.23 5.03 -8.95
N ILE A 84 8.79 6.14 -9.50
CA ILE A 84 10.22 6.47 -9.39
C ILE A 84 10.59 6.83 -7.94
N ASN A 85 9.74 7.61 -7.25
CA ASN A 85 9.92 7.92 -5.83
C ASN A 85 9.88 6.62 -5.00
N LEU A 86 8.90 5.75 -5.29
CA LEU A 86 8.73 4.48 -4.61
C LEU A 86 9.94 3.55 -4.80
N GLU A 87 10.45 3.40 -6.03
CA GLU A 87 11.65 2.60 -6.33
C GLU A 87 12.89 3.16 -5.60
N THR A 88 13.06 4.50 -5.60
CA THR A 88 14.21 5.17 -4.99
C THR A 88 14.27 5.00 -3.47
N TYR A 89 13.12 5.01 -2.80
CA TYR A 89 13.02 5.02 -1.33
C TYR A 89 12.34 3.76 -0.77
N SER A 90 12.40 2.62 -1.47
CA SER A 90 11.78 1.36 -1.05
C SER A 90 12.59 0.56 -0.03
N GLU A 91 13.87 0.85 0.15
CA GLU A 91 14.74 0.10 1.05
C GLU A 91 14.23 0.19 2.49
N GLY A 92 14.19 -0.95 3.19
CA GLY A 92 13.69 -1.05 4.57
C GLY A 92 12.18 -0.87 4.73
N LEU A 93 11.42 -0.80 3.63
CA LEU A 93 9.96 -0.72 3.64
C LEU A 93 9.30 -2.04 3.25
N ILE A 94 8.18 -2.35 3.89
CA ILE A 94 7.20 -3.36 3.49
C ILE A 94 6.05 -2.62 2.80
N CYS A 95 5.55 -3.15 1.69
CA CYS A 95 4.42 -2.59 0.95
C CYS A 95 3.22 -3.53 0.98
N LEU A 96 2.05 -3.00 1.37
CA LEU A 96 0.75 -3.65 1.21
C LEU A 96 0.04 -3.04 0.01
N SER A 97 -0.67 -3.86 -0.76
CA SER A 97 -1.24 -3.48 -2.06
C SER A 97 -2.37 -2.44 -2.02
N GLY A 98 -2.89 -2.08 -0.83
CA GLY A 98 -4.00 -1.14 -0.67
C GLY A 98 -5.38 -1.76 -0.95
N ALA A 99 -5.49 -3.07 -0.87
CA ALA A 99 -6.73 -3.84 -1.07
C ALA A 99 -7.45 -3.47 -2.38
N VAL A 100 -8.79 -3.40 -2.34
CA VAL A 100 -9.63 -3.08 -3.52
C VAL A 100 -9.42 -1.65 -4.02
N ASP A 101 -9.13 -0.72 -3.12
CA ASP A 101 -8.93 0.70 -3.47
C ASP A 101 -7.53 1.00 -3.99
N GLY A 102 -6.58 0.10 -3.74
CA GLY A 102 -5.20 0.22 -4.18
C GLY A 102 -5.00 0.04 -5.69
N PRO A 103 -3.79 0.32 -6.19
CA PRO A 103 -3.46 0.20 -7.61
C PRO A 103 -3.82 -1.15 -8.22
N LEU A 104 -3.55 -2.24 -7.50
CA LEU A 104 -3.82 -3.59 -7.99
C LEU A 104 -5.32 -3.88 -8.08
N GLY A 105 -6.10 -3.54 -7.04
CA GLY A 105 -7.55 -3.72 -7.03
C GLY A 105 -8.24 -2.92 -8.15
N GLN A 106 -7.85 -1.65 -8.30
CA GLN A 106 -8.38 -0.78 -9.33
C GLN A 106 -7.98 -1.23 -10.75
N THR A 107 -6.80 -1.82 -10.91
CA THR A 107 -6.38 -2.40 -12.19
C THR A 107 -7.22 -3.63 -12.54
N ILE A 108 -7.50 -4.50 -11.58
CA ILE A 108 -8.37 -5.68 -11.79
C ILE A 108 -9.80 -5.26 -12.19
N LEU A 109 -10.34 -4.23 -11.54
CA LEU A 109 -11.71 -3.78 -11.80
C LEU A 109 -11.88 -3.05 -13.12
N ASN A 110 -10.89 -2.25 -13.54
CA ASN A 110 -11.08 -1.22 -14.55
C ASN A 110 -10.18 -1.36 -15.78
N CYS A 111 -9.16 -2.23 -15.77
CA CYS A 111 -8.20 -2.34 -16.85
C CYS A 111 -8.36 -3.63 -17.67
N PRO A 112 -7.90 -3.66 -18.94
CA PRO A 112 -7.86 -4.87 -19.74
C PRO A 112 -7.05 -5.98 -19.07
N SER A 113 -7.42 -7.22 -19.33
CA SER A 113 -6.74 -8.43 -18.80
C SER A 113 -5.22 -8.38 -19.03
N GLY A 114 -4.46 -8.74 -18.00
CA GLY A 114 -3.00 -8.83 -18.01
C GLY A 114 -2.27 -7.59 -17.50
N LYS A 115 -2.94 -6.45 -17.31
CA LYS A 115 -2.31 -5.25 -16.72
C LYS A 115 -1.96 -5.43 -15.24
N ASP A 116 -2.77 -6.20 -14.53
CA ASP A 116 -2.54 -6.61 -13.15
C ASP A 116 -1.20 -7.37 -12.98
N LYS A 117 -0.85 -8.25 -13.93
CA LYS A 117 0.44 -8.96 -13.93
C LYS A 117 1.62 -8.00 -14.10
N VAL A 118 1.52 -7.05 -15.03
CA VAL A 118 2.57 -6.04 -15.24
C VAL A 118 2.80 -5.22 -13.97
N LEU A 119 1.72 -4.87 -13.26
CA LEU A 119 1.82 -4.13 -12.01
C LEU A 119 2.46 -4.97 -10.88
N ILE A 120 2.08 -6.24 -10.76
CA ILE A 120 2.70 -7.19 -9.83
C ILE A 120 4.22 -7.29 -10.10
N ASP A 121 4.63 -7.46 -11.36
CA ASP A 121 6.04 -7.54 -11.73
C ASP A 121 6.83 -6.29 -11.30
N GLN A 122 6.21 -5.11 -11.40
CA GLN A 122 6.81 -3.87 -10.92
C GLN A 122 6.96 -3.83 -9.41
N PHE A 123 5.92 -4.19 -8.65
CA PHE A 123 6.00 -4.26 -7.20
C PHE A 123 7.01 -5.29 -6.72
N LEU A 124 7.06 -6.46 -7.34
CA LEU A 124 8.03 -7.51 -7.01
C LEU A 124 9.47 -7.08 -7.33
N LYS A 125 9.69 -6.35 -8.43
CA LYS A 125 11.00 -5.76 -8.75
C LYS A 125 11.47 -4.78 -7.67
N ILE A 126 10.55 -3.97 -7.10
CA ILE A 126 10.87 -2.95 -6.09
C ILE A 126 11.04 -3.54 -4.69
N PHE A 127 10.11 -4.41 -4.28
CA PHE A 127 10.01 -4.88 -2.90
C PHE A 127 10.46 -6.33 -2.69
N GLY A 128 10.44 -7.18 -3.72
CA GLY A 128 10.73 -8.60 -3.58
C GLY A 128 9.78 -9.28 -2.58
N ASP A 129 10.35 -9.93 -1.57
CA ASP A 129 9.66 -10.61 -0.46
C ASP A 129 8.96 -9.68 0.54
N ARG A 130 9.12 -8.38 0.37
CA ARG A 130 8.52 -7.32 1.20
C ARG A 130 7.22 -6.75 0.61
N PHE A 131 6.71 -7.33 -0.47
CA PHE A 131 5.40 -6.99 -1.05
C PHE A 131 4.34 -7.99 -0.58
N TYR A 132 3.18 -7.48 -0.15
CA TYR A 132 2.05 -8.27 0.34
C TYR A 132 0.78 -7.88 -0.40
N ILE A 133 -0.01 -8.85 -0.81
CA ILE A 133 -1.37 -8.61 -1.28
C ILE A 133 -2.28 -8.45 -0.06
N GLU A 134 -2.89 -7.29 0.05
CA GLU A 134 -3.82 -6.95 1.14
C GLU A 134 -5.24 -7.31 0.75
N ILE A 135 -5.95 -7.96 1.65
CA ILE A 135 -7.37 -8.29 1.51
C ILE A 135 -8.14 -7.67 2.67
N GLN A 136 -9.21 -6.96 2.32
CA GLN A 136 -10.16 -6.38 3.26
C GLN A 136 -11.55 -6.92 2.98
N ARG A 137 -12.35 -7.09 4.02
CA ARG A 137 -13.76 -7.48 3.93
C ARG A 137 -14.58 -6.61 4.88
N HIS A 138 -15.21 -5.60 4.34
CA HIS A 138 -16.10 -4.74 5.11
C HIS A 138 -17.47 -5.39 5.30
N PRO A 139 -18.01 -5.41 6.53
CA PRO A 139 -19.35 -5.94 6.78
C PRO A 139 -20.39 -5.08 6.05
N THR A 140 -21.29 -5.74 5.31
CA THR A 140 -22.41 -5.11 4.62
C THR A 140 -23.73 -5.69 5.10
N HIS A 141 -24.85 -5.04 4.82
CA HIS A 141 -26.19 -5.57 5.14
C HIS A 141 -26.52 -6.88 4.39
N GLN A 142 -25.76 -7.21 3.33
CA GLN A 142 -25.96 -8.40 2.49
C GLN A 142 -24.93 -9.51 2.73
N GLY A 143 -23.96 -9.31 3.65
CA GLY A 143 -22.90 -10.28 3.93
C GLY A 143 -21.54 -9.62 4.21
N ASN A 144 -20.48 -10.43 4.17
CA ASN A 144 -19.11 -9.97 4.38
C ASN A 144 -18.46 -9.58 3.03
N GLY A 145 -18.14 -8.33 2.87
CA GLY A 145 -17.48 -7.76 1.70
C GLY A 145 -18.40 -6.93 0.81
N THR A 146 -17.86 -5.85 0.27
CA THR A 146 -18.50 -5.03 -0.78
C THR A 146 -18.51 -5.81 -2.10
N LEU A 147 -19.30 -5.34 -3.08
CA LEU A 147 -19.32 -5.97 -4.42
C LEU A 147 -17.95 -5.97 -5.10
N ASP A 148 -17.17 -4.92 -4.91
CA ASP A 148 -15.87 -4.80 -5.55
C ASP A 148 -14.80 -5.63 -4.83
N GLU A 149 -14.87 -5.76 -3.50
CA GLU A 149 -14.05 -6.72 -2.74
C GLU A 149 -14.32 -8.16 -3.20
N LEU A 150 -15.60 -8.55 -3.31
CA LEU A 150 -15.97 -9.89 -3.77
C LEU A 150 -15.55 -10.19 -5.21
N LYS A 151 -15.51 -9.18 -6.09
CA LYS A 151 -15.04 -9.33 -7.47
C LYS A 151 -13.52 -9.46 -7.56
N THR A 152 -12.77 -8.73 -6.73
CA THR A 152 -11.31 -8.67 -6.79
C THR A 152 -10.63 -9.80 -6.03
N GLU A 153 -11.21 -10.27 -4.94
CA GLU A 153 -10.61 -11.27 -4.06
C GLU A 153 -10.17 -12.56 -4.78
N PRO A 154 -10.98 -13.20 -5.64
CA PRO A 154 -10.53 -14.40 -6.36
C PRO A 154 -9.27 -14.16 -7.20
N ARG A 155 -9.16 -12.97 -7.80
CA ARG A 155 -8.00 -12.61 -8.61
C ARG A 155 -6.78 -12.27 -7.74
N PHE A 156 -6.96 -11.64 -6.58
CA PHE A 156 -5.90 -11.45 -5.60
C PHE A 156 -5.31 -12.79 -5.14
N LEU A 157 -6.16 -13.77 -4.82
CA LEU A 157 -5.71 -15.11 -4.44
C LEU A 157 -4.94 -15.79 -5.58
N GLU A 158 -5.45 -15.75 -6.81
CA GLU A 158 -4.76 -16.31 -7.98
C GLU A 158 -3.38 -15.68 -8.19
N LEU A 159 -3.27 -14.34 -8.13
CA LEU A 159 -2.01 -13.62 -8.29
C LEU A 159 -1.03 -13.93 -7.16
N ALA A 160 -1.52 -14.00 -5.91
CA ALA A 160 -0.72 -14.34 -4.75
C ALA A 160 -0.10 -15.74 -4.89
N PHE A 161 -0.91 -16.76 -5.17
CA PHE A 161 -0.43 -18.13 -5.34
C PHE A 161 0.46 -18.31 -6.56
N SER A 162 0.15 -17.65 -7.69
CA SER A 162 0.93 -17.80 -8.91
C SER A 162 2.32 -17.16 -8.85
N ASN A 163 2.52 -16.19 -7.96
CA ASN A 163 3.77 -15.42 -7.82
C ASN A 163 4.45 -15.59 -6.45
N ASP A 164 3.95 -16.50 -5.61
CA ASP A 164 4.46 -16.76 -4.25
C ASP A 164 4.48 -15.48 -3.38
N ILE A 165 3.40 -14.67 -3.49
CA ILE A 165 3.25 -13.42 -2.73
C ILE A 165 2.44 -13.69 -1.48
N PRO A 166 2.93 -13.30 -0.27
CA PRO A 166 2.16 -13.47 0.95
C PRO A 166 0.92 -12.56 0.97
N ILE A 167 -0.14 -13.06 1.63
CA ILE A 167 -1.40 -12.35 1.80
C ILE A 167 -1.50 -11.85 3.23
N VAL A 168 -2.02 -10.64 3.42
CA VAL A 168 -2.36 -10.08 4.72
C VAL A 168 -3.82 -9.64 4.75
N ALA A 169 -4.51 -9.94 5.84
CA ALA A 169 -5.84 -9.41 6.11
C ALA A 169 -5.74 -8.21 7.06
N THR A 170 -6.42 -7.12 6.75
CA THR A 170 -6.44 -5.89 7.56
C THR A 170 -7.87 -5.42 7.80
#